data_079f4a7d7468825cf64dc6b2cf18fd54
#
_entry.id   079f4a7d7468825cf64dc6b2cf18fd54
#
_cell.length_a   1.000
_cell.length_b   1.000
_cell.length_c   1.000
_cell.angle_alpha   90.00
_cell.angle_beta   90.00
_cell.angle_gamma   90.00
#
_symmetry.space_group_name_H-M   'P 1'
#
loop_
_entity.id
_entity.type
_entity.pdbx_description
1 polymer ?
#
loop_
_entity_poly.entity_id
_entity_poly.type
_entity_poly.pdbx_seq_one_letter_code
_entity_poly.pdbx_strand_id
1 'polypeptide(L)'
;MLLVRPFIKMNSWRKRKSHIMIFFIFLISNMGGCLTPIGDPPLLMGFMRGVPFFWSMKLFHILVFNMVILLVIFYFLDRRAYRKDIAEGRKPDIREPGTHFKIVGLHNLIYVAMIVGAVILSGTLPGMSAFQNADGTVKGLHILGEVTLGFPSIIEVVIILLAAFLSFKTTNEEVRIRNHFTWGAIQEVAVLFIGIFITMQPALMILKANGAEPVSYTHLRAHET
;
A
#
# COMPACT_ATOMS: atom_id res chain seq x y z
N MET A 1 2.16 -5.08 -7.17
CA MET A 1 1.92 -5.02 -8.62
C MET A 1 3.09 -5.53 -9.45
N LEU A 2 4.35 -5.24 -9.11
CA LEU A 2 5.53 -5.66 -9.90
C LEU A 2 5.67 -7.18 -10.07
N LEU A 3 5.29 -7.98 -9.08
CA LEU A 3 5.43 -9.44 -9.09
C LEU A 3 4.24 -10.18 -9.72
N VAL A 4 3.10 -9.53 -9.94
CA VAL A 4 1.86 -10.18 -10.45
C VAL A 4 2.08 -10.78 -11.84
N ARG A 5 2.68 -10.01 -12.75
CA ARG A 5 2.88 -10.45 -14.14
C ARG A 5 3.84 -11.62 -14.29
N PRO A 6 5.05 -11.59 -13.69
CA PRO A 6 5.93 -12.75 -13.67
C PRO A 6 5.24 -13.98 -13.09
N PHE A 7 4.46 -13.79 -12.02
CA PHE A 7 3.76 -14.86 -11.33
C PHE A 7 2.67 -15.51 -12.18
N ILE A 8 1.89 -14.69 -12.91
CA ILE A 8 0.90 -15.17 -13.89
C ILE A 8 1.58 -15.94 -15.02
N LYS A 9 2.68 -15.39 -15.56
CA LYS A 9 3.43 -16.00 -16.65
C LYS A 9 4.04 -17.33 -16.26
N MET A 10 4.58 -17.45 -15.06
CA MET A 10 5.12 -18.72 -14.54
C MET A 10 4.05 -19.81 -14.40
N ASN A 11 2.79 -19.43 -14.18
CA ASN A 11 1.67 -20.33 -14.02
C ASN A 11 0.75 -20.40 -15.25
N SER A 12 1.23 -19.94 -16.43
CA SER A 12 0.44 -19.92 -17.67
C SER A 12 -0.01 -21.30 -18.12
N TRP A 13 0.80 -22.32 -17.90
CA TRP A 13 0.53 -23.72 -18.22
C TRP A 13 -0.61 -24.35 -17.42
N ARG A 14 -0.96 -23.76 -16.26
CA ARG A 14 -2.00 -24.27 -15.35
C ARG A 14 -3.38 -23.82 -15.80
N LYS A 15 -4.35 -24.74 -15.78
CA LYS A 15 -5.77 -24.42 -15.98
C LYS A 15 -6.40 -23.84 -14.72
N ARG A 16 -6.04 -24.43 -13.57
CA ARG A 16 -6.58 -24.05 -12.25
C ARG A 16 -5.61 -23.09 -11.56
N LYS A 17 -5.64 -21.81 -11.94
CA LYS A 17 -4.74 -20.76 -11.41
C LYS A 17 -5.43 -19.62 -10.67
N SER A 18 -6.77 -19.58 -10.66
CA SER A 18 -7.51 -18.46 -10.03
C SER A 18 -7.19 -18.29 -8.55
N HIS A 19 -7.07 -19.41 -7.81
CA HIS A 19 -6.71 -19.37 -6.39
C HIS A 19 -5.33 -18.76 -6.15
N ILE A 20 -4.39 -18.93 -7.07
CA ILE A 20 -3.04 -18.33 -6.96
C ILE A 20 -3.15 -16.81 -6.94
N MET A 21 -3.98 -16.22 -7.80
CA MET A 21 -4.19 -14.77 -7.85
C MET A 21 -4.92 -14.26 -6.61
N ILE A 22 -5.93 -15.00 -6.14
CA ILE A 22 -6.68 -14.65 -4.93
C ILE A 22 -5.75 -14.60 -3.72
N PHE A 23 -4.96 -15.65 -3.50
CA PHE A 23 -4.01 -15.69 -2.39
C PHE A 23 -2.86 -14.69 -2.54
N PHE A 24 -2.44 -14.40 -3.77
CA PHE A 24 -1.47 -13.33 -4.01
C PHE A 24 -2.00 -11.98 -3.53
N ILE A 25 -3.27 -11.66 -3.83
CA ILE A 25 -3.90 -10.42 -3.37
C ILE A 25 -4.00 -10.42 -1.84
N PHE A 26 -4.48 -11.49 -1.22
CA PHE A 26 -4.60 -11.55 0.24
C PHE A 26 -3.26 -11.46 0.96
N LEU A 27 -2.26 -12.24 0.54
CA LEU A 27 -0.98 -12.32 1.24
C LEU A 27 -0.07 -11.12 0.95
N ILE A 28 0.04 -10.73 -0.31
CA ILE A 28 1.02 -9.71 -0.71
C ILE A 28 0.41 -8.31 -0.71
N SER A 29 -0.77 -8.14 -1.33
CA SER A 29 -1.38 -6.81 -1.41
C SER A 29 -1.98 -6.38 -0.08
N ASN A 30 -2.86 -7.20 0.52
CA ASN A 30 -3.58 -6.79 1.72
C ASN A 30 -2.70 -6.92 2.97
N MET A 31 -2.15 -8.10 3.23
CA MET A 31 -1.34 -8.30 4.45
C MET A 31 -0.02 -7.54 4.40
N GLY A 32 0.65 -7.51 3.24
CA GLY A 32 1.86 -6.71 3.05
C GLY A 32 1.58 -5.21 3.15
N GLY A 33 0.43 -4.76 2.67
CA GLY A 33 -0.02 -3.37 2.76
C GLY A 33 -0.26 -2.88 4.19
N CYS A 34 -0.72 -3.77 5.10
CA CYS A 34 -1.02 -3.43 6.49
C CYS A 34 0.21 -3.06 7.34
N LEU A 35 1.43 -3.28 6.86
CA LEU A 35 2.66 -3.04 7.64
C LEU A 35 3.06 -1.57 7.72
N THR A 36 2.67 -0.77 6.73
CA THR A 36 3.05 0.64 6.67
C THR A 36 1.91 1.51 6.12
N PRO A 37 1.85 2.79 6.50
CA PRO A 37 0.84 3.73 6.00
C PRO A 37 0.82 3.88 4.47
N ILE A 38 1.92 3.60 3.79
CA ILE A 38 2.00 3.72 2.31
C ILE A 38 1.25 2.59 1.62
N GLY A 39 1.09 1.44 2.30
CA GLY A 39 0.52 0.24 1.70
C GLY A 39 -1.00 0.21 1.66
N ASP A 40 -1.67 0.96 2.53
CA ASP A 40 -3.13 0.92 2.66
C ASP A 40 -3.72 2.31 2.95
N PRO A 41 -4.73 2.78 2.17
CA PRO A 41 -5.34 4.10 2.34
C PRO A 41 -5.84 4.42 3.76
N PRO A 42 -6.53 3.52 4.48
CA PRO A 42 -6.92 3.77 5.87
C PRO A 42 -5.76 4.03 6.81
N LEU A 43 -4.64 3.32 6.64
CA LEU A 43 -3.43 3.54 7.46
C LEU A 43 -2.77 4.87 7.14
N LEU A 44 -2.75 5.27 5.86
CA LEU A 44 -2.27 6.59 5.45
C LEU A 44 -3.10 7.70 6.11
N MET A 45 -4.41 7.54 6.15
CA MET A 45 -5.30 8.50 6.83
C MET A 45 -5.03 8.59 8.33
N GLY A 46 -4.77 7.46 9.00
CA GLY A 46 -4.35 7.43 10.39
C GLY A 46 -3.03 8.16 10.60
N PHE A 47 -2.06 7.93 9.73
CA PHE A 47 -0.75 8.60 9.75
C PHE A 47 -0.88 10.12 9.59
N MET A 48 -1.68 10.60 8.63
CA MET A 48 -1.96 12.02 8.42
C MET A 48 -2.65 12.68 9.62
N ARG A 49 -3.25 11.88 10.52
CA ARG A 49 -3.88 12.33 11.77
C ARG A 49 -3.01 12.16 13.02
N GLY A 50 -1.72 11.90 12.82
CA GLY A 50 -0.73 11.84 13.90
C GLY A 50 -0.48 10.44 14.46
N VAL A 51 -1.02 9.37 13.86
CA VAL A 51 -0.62 8.00 14.23
C VAL A 51 0.84 7.77 13.76
N PRO A 52 1.75 7.29 14.63
CA PRO A 52 3.13 7.06 14.24
C PRO A 52 3.27 6.10 13.06
N PHE A 53 4.24 6.35 12.16
CA PHE A 53 4.46 5.56 10.95
C PHE A 53 4.58 4.05 11.23
N PHE A 54 5.31 3.67 12.27
CA PHE A 54 5.52 2.26 12.63
C PHE A 54 4.50 1.69 13.62
N TRP A 55 3.38 2.39 13.83
CA TRP A 55 2.37 1.91 14.77
C TRP A 55 1.80 0.53 14.39
N SER A 56 1.57 0.30 13.11
CA SER A 56 1.06 -0.96 12.57
C SER A 56 2.03 -2.15 12.76
N MET A 57 3.33 -1.89 12.93
CA MET A 57 4.32 -2.92 13.25
C MET A 57 4.05 -3.61 14.61
N LYS A 58 3.31 -2.96 15.52
CA LYS A 58 2.88 -3.60 16.77
C LYS A 58 1.96 -4.80 16.54
N LEU A 59 1.26 -4.82 15.41
CA LEU A 59 0.37 -5.91 15.02
C LEU A 59 1.08 -7.02 14.23
N PHE A 60 2.40 -6.93 14.07
CA PHE A 60 3.20 -7.85 13.26
C PHE A 60 2.99 -9.33 13.64
N HIS A 61 2.92 -9.63 14.93
CA HIS A 61 2.69 -11.00 15.41
C HIS A 61 1.33 -11.56 14.99
N ILE A 62 0.28 -10.74 15.02
CA ILE A 62 -1.08 -11.12 14.57
C ILE A 62 -1.06 -11.33 13.05
N LEU A 63 -0.36 -10.46 12.32
CA LEU A 63 -0.20 -10.56 10.88
C LEU A 63 0.51 -11.85 10.48
N VAL A 64 1.62 -12.19 11.15
CA VAL A 64 2.37 -13.43 10.89
C VAL A 64 1.51 -14.66 11.16
N PHE A 65 0.75 -14.67 12.25
CA PHE A 65 -0.18 -15.75 12.56
C PHE A 65 -1.21 -15.97 11.46
N ASN A 66 -1.88 -14.91 11.01
CA ASN A 66 -2.84 -14.98 9.90
C ASN A 66 -2.18 -15.40 8.58
N MET A 67 -0.97 -14.88 8.30
CA MET A 67 -0.21 -15.25 7.10
C MET A 67 0.11 -16.74 7.08
N VAL A 68 0.51 -17.33 8.19
CA VAL A 68 0.79 -18.77 8.30
C VAL A 68 -0.47 -19.59 8.02
N ILE A 69 -1.62 -19.21 8.59
CA ILE A 69 -2.90 -19.89 8.33
C ILE A 69 -3.24 -19.85 6.83
N LEU A 70 -3.16 -18.67 6.23
CA LEU A 70 -3.47 -18.52 4.80
C LEU A 70 -2.49 -19.30 3.91
N LEU A 71 -1.21 -19.34 4.25
CA LEU A 71 -0.22 -20.14 3.52
C LEU A 71 -0.49 -21.64 3.62
N VAL A 72 -0.91 -22.13 4.78
CA VAL A 72 -1.31 -23.53 4.96
C VAL A 72 -2.53 -23.86 4.09
N ILE A 73 -3.56 -23.02 4.12
CA ILE A 73 -4.75 -23.20 3.28
C ILE A 73 -4.36 -23.16 1.80
N PHE A 74 -3.55 -22.20 1.40
CA PHE A 74 -3.05 -22.10 0.02
C PHE A 74 -2.29 -23.36 -0.39
N TYR A 75 -1.41 -23.89 0.46
CA TYR A 75 -0.64 -25.08 0.15
C TYR A 75 -1.54 -26.28 -0.17
N PHE A 76 -2.57 -26.52 0.63
CA PHE A 76 -3.48 -27.65 0.38
C PHE A 76 -4.33 -27.44 -0.89
N LEU A 77 -4.83 -26.23 -1.11
CA LEU A 77 -5.61 -25.91 -2.31
C LEU A 77 -4.75 -25.99 -3.58
N ASP A 78 -3.55 -25.42 -3.52
CA ASP A 78 -2.63 -25.43 -4.65
C ASP A 78 -2.15 -26.83 -4.99
N ARG A 79 -1.78 -27.62 -3.98
CA ARG A 79 -1.37 -29.03 -4.16
C ARG A 79 -2.48 -29.86 -4.82
N ARG A 80 -3.75 -29.64 -4.42
CA ARG A 80 -4.89 -30.33 -5.04
C ARG A 80 -5.08 -29.89 -6.49
N ALA A 81 -5.02 -28.60 -6.78
CA ALA A 81 -5.15 -28.06 -8.13
C ALA A 81 -4.00 -28.51 -9.03
N TYR A 82 -2.77 -28.46 -8.53
CA TYR A 82 -1.57 -28.91 -9.23
C TYR A 82 -1.65 -30.38 -9.64
N ARG A 83 -2.04 -31.27 -8.70
CA ARG A 83 -2.21 -32.71 -8.99
C ARG A 83 -3.22 -32.95 -10.10
N LYS A 84 -4.33 -32.21 -10.13
CA LYS A 84 -5.34 -32.32 -11.18
C LYS A 84 -4.83 -31.84 -12.53
N ASP A 85 -4.06 -30.75 -12.55
CA ASP A 85 -3.50 -30.22 -13.79
C ASP A 85 -2.46 -31.20 -14.40
N ILE A 86 -1.63 -31.83 -13.55
CA ILE A 86 -0.69 -32.88 -14.00
C ILE A 86 -1.45 -34.13 -14.50
N ALA A 87 -2.51 -34.56 -13.80
CA ALA A 87 -3.31 -35.71 -14.22
C ALA A 87 -4.01 -35.49 -15.57
N GLU A 88 -4.32 -34.23 -15.93
CA GLU A 88 -4.83 -33.83 -17.24
C GLU A 88 -3.73 -33.72 -18.33
N GLY A 89 -2.51 -34.17 -18.05
CA GLY A 89 -1.38 -34.16 -19.00
C GLY A 89 -0.73 -32.80 -19.19
N ARG A 90 -1.05 -31.81 -18.36
CA ARG A 90 -0.39 -30.49 -18.41
C ARG A 90 0.99 -30.59 -17.78
N LYS A 91 1.98 -30.00 -18.44
CA LYS A 91 3.36 -29.98 -17.94
C LYS A 91 3.77 -28.55 -17.64
N PRO A 92 4.54 -28.31 -16.58
CA PRO A 92 5.20 -27.02 -16.38
C PRO A 92 6.03 -26.68 -17.60
N ASP A 93 5.97 -25.43 -18.05
CA ASP A 93 6.93 -24.91 -19.04
C ASP A 93 8.32 -25.02 -18.44
N ILE A 94 9.06 -26.05 -18.84
CA ILE A 94 10.44 -26.23 -18.41
C ILE A 94 11.22 -25.10 -19.11
N ARG A 95 11.56 -24.08 -18.36
CA ARG A 95 12.46 -23.05 -18.86
C ARG A 95 13.77 -23.73 -19.24
N GLU A 96 14.26 -23.43 -20.44
CA GLU A 96 15.58 -23.89 -20.85
C GLU A 96 16.60 -23.57 -19.74
N PRO A 97 17.44 -24.56 -19.35
CA PRO A 97 18.50 -24.33 -18.37
C PRO A 97 19.44 -23.27 -18.93
N GLY A 98 19.43 -22.08 -18.37
CA GLY A 98 20.27 -20.95 -18.81
C GLY A 98 19.60 -19.59 -18.80
N THR A 99 18.30 -19.48 -18.57
CA THR A 99 17.66 -18.17 -18.39
C THR A 99 17.99 -17.62 -16.98
N HIS A 100 19.10 -16.89 -16.90
CA HIS A 100 19.44 -16.15 -15.69
C HIS A 100 18.32 -15.17 -15.35
N PHE A 101 17.89 -15.18 -14.10
CA PHE A 101 16.93 -14.23 -13.58
C PHE A 101 17.61 -12.85 -13.56
N LYS A 102 17.30 -12.02 -14.56
CA LYS A 102 17.85 -10.67 -14.67
C LYS A 102 16.82 -9.67 -14.17
N ILE A 103 17.12 -9.04 -13.06
CA ILE A 103 16.31 -7.91 -12.56
C ILE A 103 16.75 -6.67 -13.33
N VAL A 104 15.89 -6.18 -14.22
CA VAL A 104 16.13 -4.95 -14.98
C VAL A 104 15.50 -3.78 -14.26
N GLY A 105 16.24 -2.68 -14.11
CA GLY A 105 15.71 -1.47 -13.46
C GLY A 105 15.94 -1.42 -11.94
N LEU A 106 16.96 -2.10 -11.44
CA LEU A 106 17.30 -2.11 -10.00
C LEU A 106 17.54 -0.70 -9.43
N HIS A 107 17.97 0.25 -10.27
CA HIS A 107 18.11 1.66 -9.88
C HIS A 107 16.78 2.30 -9.41
N ASN A 108 15.64 1.82 -9.88
CA ASN A 108 14.33 2.28 -9.42
C ASN A 108 14.07 1.96 -7.93
N LEU A 109 14.78 0.99 -7.36
CA LEU A 109 14.69 0.69 -5.93
C LEU A 109 15.19 1.87 -5.08
N ILE A 110 16.16 2.64 -5.59
CA ILE A 110 16.66 3.86 -4.93
C ILE A 110 15.54 4.91 -4.87
N TYR A 111 14.78 5.08 -5.93
CA TYR A 111 13.66 6.03 -5.95
C TYR A 111 12.52 5.58 -5.02
N VAL A 112 12.25 4.27 -4.93
CA VAL A 112 11.31 3.74 -3.95
C VAL A 112 11.78 4.00 -2.52
N ALA A 113 13.07 3.76 -2.23
CA ALA A 113 13.65 4.06 -0.92
C ALA A 113 13.58 5.57 -0.60
N MET A 114 13.77 6.44 -1.61
CA MET A 114 13.65 7.88 -1.46
C MET A 114 12.21 8.31 -1.12
N ILE A 115 11.21 7.70 -1.76
CA ILE A 115 9.78 7.94 -1.45
C ILE A 115 9.46 7.49 -0.03
N VAL A 116 9.87 6.27 0.35
CA VAL A 116 9.66 5.76 1.72
C VAL A 116 10.33 6.68 2.75
N GLY A 117 11.56 7.10 2.48
CA GLY A 117 12.30 8.06 3.32
C GLY A 117 11.58 9.39 3.45
N ALA A 118 11.02 9.93 2.37
CA ALA A 118 10.26 11.17 2.37
C ALA A 118 9.01 11.09 3.26
N VAL A 119 8.26 9.98 3.17
CA VAL A 119 7.07 9.76 4.01
C VAL A 119 7.44 9.63 5.49
N ILE A 120 8.51 8.88 5.82
CA ILE A 120 8.99 8.78 7.21
C ILE A 120 9.44 10.16 7.72
N LEU A 121 10.17 10.92 6.89
CA LEU A 121 10.66 12.23 7.23
C LEU A 121 9.50 13.20 7.50
N SER A 122 8.48 13.22 6.66
CA SER A 122 7.31 14.09 6.83
C SER A 122 6.53 13.80 8.12
N GLY A 123 6.55 12.54 8.58
CA GLY A 123 5.93 12.15 9.85
C GLY A 123 6.77 12.50 11.08
N THR A 124 8.08 12.66 10.95
CA THR A 124 8.99 12.99 12.07
C THR A 124 9.28 14.48 12.19
N LEU A 125 9.32 15.20 11.07
CA LEU A 125 9.62 16.65 11.03
C LEU A 125 8.68 17.52 11.86
N PRO A 126 7.35 17.24 11.94
CA PRO A 126 6.44 18.01 12.80
C PRO A 126 6.83 18.02 14.28
N GLY A 127 7.54 17.01 14.76
CA GLY A 127 8.06 16.92 16.12
C GLY A 127 9.30 17.77 16.38
N MET A 128 9.94 18.32 15.35
CA MET A 128 11.14 19.14 15.49
C MET A 128 10.78 20.61 15.71
N SER A 129 11.43 21.27 16.67
CA SER A 129 11.22 22.68 16.99
C SER A 129 11.41 23.63 15.80
N ALA A 130 12.24 23.26 14.83
CA ALA A 130 12.47 24.05 13.60
C ALA A 130 11.19 24.18 12.73
N PHE A 131 10.31 23.20 12.76
CA PHE A 131 9.06 23.13 11.98
C PHE A 131 7.82 23.48 12.80
N GLN A 132 7.99 23.89 14.06
CA GLN A 132 6.90 24.32 14.94
C GLN A 132 6.91 25.84 15.11
N ASN A 133 5.71 26.42 15.19
CA ASN A 133 5.49 27.78 15.64
C ASN A 133 5.62 27.84 17.17
N ALA A 134 5.68 29.07 17.73
CA ALA A 134 5.67 29.29 19.17
C ALA A 134 4.42 28.66 19.86
N ASP A 135 3.33 28.52 19.12
CA ASP A 135 2.05 27.98 19.60
C ASP A 135 1.96 26.44 19.48
N GLY A 136 3.06 25.75 19.13
CA GLY A 136 3.10 24.29 18.94
C GLY A 136 2.45 23.78 17.64
N THR A 137 1.94 24.67 16.79
CA THR A 137 1.39 24.33 15.48
C THR A 137 2.51 24.15 14.45
N VAL A 138 2.28 23.27 13.45
CA VAL A 138 3.26 23.05 12.38
C VAL A 138 3.31 24.26 11.46
N LYS A 139 4.51 24.78 11.19
CA LYS A 139 4.75 25.84 10.21
C LYS A 139 4.32 25.39 8.81
N GLY A 140 3.54 26.19 8.10
CA GLY A 140 3.03 25.86 6.79
C GLY A 140 2.53 27.06 6.00
N LEU A 141 2.15 26.82 4.75
CA LEU A 141 1.52 27.77 3.85
C LEU A 141 0.00 27.71 4.00
N HIS A 142 -0.64 28.83 4.21
CA HIS A 142 -2.10 28.96 4.15
C HIS A 142 -2.53 28.95 2.69
N ILE A 143 -3.36 27.97 2.30
CA ILE A 143 -3.81 27.84 0.91
C ILE A 143 -5.21 28.41 0.75
N LEU A 144 -6.18 28.02 1.57
CA LEU A 144 -7.55 28.50 1.51
C LEU A 144 -8.23 28.37 2.89
N GLY A 145 -8.73 29.49 3.44
CA GLY A 145 -9.43 29.48 4.73
C GLY A 145 -8.57 28.94 5.88
N GLU A 146 -9.03 27.94 6.58
CA GLU A 146 -8.33 27.31 7.71
C GLU A 146 -7.37 26.16 7.30
N VAL A 147 -7.21 25.90 5.98
CA VAL A 147 -6.36 24.80 5.50
C VAL A 147 -4.92 25.27 5.39
N THR A 148 -4.08 24.81 6.30
CA THR A 148 -2.63 25.01 6.27
C THR A 148 -1.91 23.79 5.76
N LEU A 149 -1.09 23.94 4.71
CA LEU A 149 -0.20 22.89 4.25
C LEU A 149 1.12 23.02 4.98
N GLY A 150 1.42 22.09 5.88
CA GLY A 150 2.67 22.09 6.64
C GLY A 150 3.90 21.95 5.72
N PHE A 151 4.99 22.63 6.03
CA PHE A 151 6.25 22.50 5.29
C PHE A 151 6.74 21.05 5.17
N PRO A 152 6.62 20.19 6.18
CA PRO A 152 6.95 18.77 6.05
C PRO A 152 6.23 18.06 4.90
N SER A 153 4.92 18.33 4.73
CA SER A 153 4.13 17.74 3.64
C SER A 153 4.53 18.31 2.27
N ILE A 154 4.90 19.57 2.19
CA ILE A 154 5.40 20.18 0.95
C ILE A 154 6.72 19.51 0.54
N ILE A 155 7.64 19.33 1.48
CA ILE A 155 8.92 18.66 1.24
C ILE A 155 8.69 17.22 0.76
N GLU A 156 7.77 16.50 1.39
CA GLU A 156 7.38 15.15 0.99
C GLU A 156 6.92 15.12 -0.48
N VAL A 157 5.96 15.96 -0.83
CA VAL A 157 5.42 16.02 -2.21
C VAL A 157 6.51 16.36 -3.22
N VAL A 158 7.40 17.33 -2.90
CA VAL A 158 8.52 17.69 -3.79
C VAL A 158 9.46 16.51 -3.99
N ILE A 159 9.82 15.78 -2.93
CA ILE A 159 10.71 14.60 -3.03
C ILE A 159 10.03 13.50 -3.87
N ILE A 160 8.74 13.24 -3.65
CA ILE A 160 7.98 12.23 -4.42
C ILE A 160 7.93 12.60 -5.90
N LEU A 161 7.62 13.86 -6.23
CA LEU A 161 7.60 14.33 -7.64
C LEU A 161 8.98 14.26 -8.29
N LEU A 162 10.04 14.61 -7.54
CA LEU A 162 11.41 14.50 -8.01
C LEU A 162 11.80 13.04 -8.28
N ALA A 163 11.47 12.13 -7.35
CA ALA A 163 11.70 10.70 -7.50
C ALA A 163 10.97 10.14 -8.72
N ALA A 164 9.70 10.52 -8.92
CA ALA A 164 8.90 10.13 -10.07
C ALA A 164 9.51 10.64 -11.39
N PHE A 165 9.90 11.90 -11.42
CA PHE A 165 10.53 12.52 -12.60
C PHE A 165 11.87 11.85 -12.95
N LEU A 166 12.73 11.64 -11.96
CA LEU A 166 14.02 10.96 -12.14
C LEU A 166 13.83 9.52 -12.60
N SER A 167 12.90 8.77 -11.97
CA SER A 167 12.57 7.41 -12.38
C SER A 167 12.08 7.37 -13.82
N PHE A 168 11.23 8.32 -14.22
CA PHE A 168 10.73 8.40 -15.58
C PHE A 168 11.83 8.71 -16.60
N LYS A 169 12.78 9.59 -16.25
CA LYS A 169 13.88 9.99 -17.12
C LYS A 169 14.99 8.93 -17.23
N THR A 170 15.29 8.22 -16.13
CA THR A 170 16.39 7.24 -16.07
C THR A 170 15.98 5.83 -16.50
N THR A 171 14.68 5.51 -16.47
CA THR A 171 14.21 4.19 -16.90
C THR A 171 14.10 4.11 -18.41
N ASN A 172 14.80 3.16 -19.02
CA ASN A 172 14.74 2.89 -20.44
C ASN A 172 13.31 2.64 -20.92
N GLU A 173 12.97 3.22 -22.07
CA GLU A 173 11.65 3.06 -22.70
C GLU A 173 11.32 1.59 -22.98
N GLU A 174 12.30 0.81 -23.38
CA GLU A 174 12.16 -0.63 -23.61
C GLU A 174 11.69 -1.39 -22.36
N VAL A 175 12.17 -0.99 -21.17
CA VAL A 175 11.73 -1.58 -19.89
C VAL A 175 10.28 -1.22 -19.60
N ARG A 176 9.85 0.00 -19.91
CA ARG A 176 8.47 0.45 -19.74
C ARG A 176 7.52 -0.28 -20.68
N ILE A 177 7.89 -0.45 -21.94
CA ILE A 177 7.11 -1.18 -22.95
C ILE A 177 6.98 -2.65 -22.54
N ARG A 178 8.08 -3.29 -22.15
CA ARG A 178 8.06 -4.70 -21.69
C ARG A 178 7.20 -4.91 -20.45
N ASN A 179 7.15 -3.92 -19.57
CA ASN A 179 6.31 -3.93 -18.38
C ASN A 179 4.87 -3.46 -18.66
N HIS A 180 4.54 -3.14 -19.92
CA HIS A 180 3.24 -2.60 -20.32
C HIS A 180 2.79 -1.46 -19.39
N PHE A 181 3.70 -0.51 -19.14
CA PHE A 181 3.38 0.65 -18.34
C PHE A 181 2.21 1.42 -18.96
N THR A 182 1.17 1.68 -18.18
CA THR A 182 0.02 2.48 -18.59
C THR A 182 -0.34 3.45 -17.48
N TRP A 183 -0.78 4.64 -17.87
CA TRP A 183 -1.29 5.65 -16.93
C TRP A 183 -2.63 5.25 -16.31
N GLY A 184 -3.34 4.27 -16.90
CA GLY A 184 -4.64 3.82 -16.43
C GLY A 184 -4.61 3.37 -14.96
N ALA A 185 -3.59 2.60 -14.55
CA ALA A 185 -3.46 2.17 -13.16
C ALA A 185 -3.31 3.34 -12.17
N ILE A 186 -2.63 4.42 -12.58
CA ILE A 186 -2.45 5.63 -11.75
C ILE A 186 -3.78 6.39 -11.67
N GLN A 187 -4.51 6.49 -12.78
CA GLN A 187 -5.83 7.13 -12.83
C GLN A 187 -6.84 6.39 -11.95
N GLU A 188 -6.89 5.05 -12.03
CA GLU A 188 -7.77 4.23 -11.19
C GLU A 188 -7.51 4.47 -9.70
N VAL A 189 -6.23 4.47 -9.29
CA VAL A 189 -5.84 4.74 -7.90
C VAL A 189 -6.21 6.17 -7.50
N ALA A 190 -5.98 7.16 -8.36
CA ALA A 190 -6.32 8.55 -8.07
C ALA A 190 -7.83 8.74 -7.87
N VAL A 191 -8.66 8.17 -8.75
CA VAL A 191 -10.12 8.22 -8.62
C VAL A 191 -10.59 7.53 -7.34
N LEU A 192 -9.99 6.38 -7.01
CA LEU A 192 -10.30 5.64 -5.79
C LEU A 192 -9.99 6.48 -4.55
N PHE A 193 -8.81 7.12 -4.48
CA PHE A 193 -8.44 7.99 -3.36
C PHE A 193 -9.38 9.19 -3.24
N ILE A 194 -9.72 9.87 -4.36
CA ILE A 194 -10.68 10.98 -4.35
C ILE A 194 -12.02 10.50 -3.78
N GLY A 195 -12.50 9.33 -4.23
CA GLY A 195 -13.74 8.74 -3.71
C GLY A 195 -13.69 8.48 -2.19
N ILE A 196 -12.59 7.88 -1.71
CA ILE A 196 -12.39 7.62 -0.27
C ILE A 196 -12.37 8.94 0.51
N PHE A 197 -11.61 9.95 0.08
CA PHE A 197 -11.53 11.23 0.78
C PHE A 197 -12.88 11.95 0.84
N ILE A 198 -13.65 11.96 -0.25
CA ILE A 198 -14.97 12.57 -0.28
C ILE A 198 -15.94 11.83 0.67
N THR A 199 -15.99 10.51 0.60
CA THR A 199 -16.93 9.70 1.39
C THR A 199 -16.57 9.65 2.88
N MET A 200 -15.31 9.83 3.24
CA MET A 200 -14.89 9.88 4.64
C MET A 200 -15.26 11.20 5.35
N GLN A 201 -15.40 12.31 4.62
CA GLN A 201 -15.68 13.61 5.25
C GLN A 201 -16.96 13.63 6.09
N PRO A 202 -18.13 13.15 5.60
CA PRO A 202 -19.34 13.07 6.41
C PRO A 202 -19.17 12.19 7.64
N ALA A 203 -18.52 11.03 7.52
CA ALA A 203 -18.28 10.14 8.66
C ALA A 203 -17.43 10.82 9.74
N LEU A 204 -16.40 11.55 9.33
CA LEU A 204 -15.55 12.31 10.24
C LEU A 204 -16.26 13.49 10.89
N MET A 205 -17.17 14.15 10.18
CA MET A 205 -18.01 15.20 10.75
C MET A 205 -18.94 14.66 11.81
N ILE A 206 -19.59 13.50 11.56
CA ILE A 206 -20.45 12.82 12.52
C ILE A 206 -19.65 12.40 13.77
N LEU A 207 -18.47 11.81 13.58
CA LEU A 207 -17.59 11.43 14.68
C LEU A 207 -17.13 12.64 15.52
N LYS A 208 -16.83 13.77 14.87
CA LYS A 208 -16.49 15.01 15.57
C LYS A 208 -17.67 15.60 16.32
N ALA A 209 -18.86 15.61 15.71
CA ALA A 209 -20.08 16.12 16.33
C ALA A 209 -20.52 15.29 17.54
N ASN A 210 -20.42 13.95 17.43
CA ASN A 210 -20.80 13.03 18.52
C ASN A 210 -19.63 12.72 19.47
N GLY A 211 -18.40 12.99 19.08
CA GLY A 211 -17.19 12.76 19.88
C GLY A 211 -16.90 13.86 20.91
N ALA A 212 -17.68 14.95 20.91
CA ALA A 212 -17.67 15.93 21.98
C ALA A 212 -18.39 15.41 23.27
N GLU A 213 -19.28 14.43 23.11
CA GLU A 213 -19.73 13.61 24.22
C GLU A 213 -18.96 12.27 24.15
N PRO A 214 -18.43 11.75 25.28
CA PRO A 214 -17.95 10.39 25.32
C PRO A 214 -19.12 9.54 24.84
N VAL A 215 -18.98 8.93 23.66
CA VAL A 215 -19.96 7.94 23.19
C VAL A 215 -20.05 6.94 24.32
N SER A 216 -21.06 7.15 25.14
CA SER A 216 -21.33 6.29 26.26
C SER A 216 -21.66 4.95 25.62
N TYR A 217 -20.72 4.01 25.69
CA TYR A 217 -20.99 2.60 25.40
C TYR A 217 -22.20 2.07 26.16
N THR A 218 -22.71 2.87 27.10
CA THR A 218 -23.94 2.65 27.88
C THR A 218 -25.20 2.70 27.03
N HIS A 219 -25.25 3.45 25.91
CA HIS A 219 -26.46 3.48 25.07
C HIS A 219 -26.65 2.24 24.21
N LEU A 220 -25.57 1.56 23.84
CA LEU A 220 -25.67 0.27 23.12
C LEU A 220 -26.05 -0.88 24.09
N ARG A 221 -25.78 -0.75 25.39
CA ARG A 221 -26.18 -1.73 26.41
C ARG A 221 -27.59 -1.53 26.92
N ALA A 222 -28.19 -0.35 26.80
CA ALA A 222 -29.51 -0.06 27.29
C ALA A 222 -30.65 -0.70 26.47
N HIS A 223 -30.36 -1.27 25.30
CA HIS A 223 -31.32 -2.00 24.48
C HIS A 223 -31.24 -3.52 24.62
N GLU A 224 -30.33 -4.04 25.43
CA GLU A 224 -30.17 -5.49 25.66
C GLU A 224 -30.71 -5.97 27.02
N THR A 225 -31.43 -5.12 27.76
CA THR A 225 -32.13 -5.53 29.00
C THR A 225 -33.63 -5.39 28.87
#